data_ce787b1e6eacd5da2d467e5c5e17a09c
#
_entry.id   ce787b1e6eacd5da2d467e5c5e17a09c
#
_cell.length_a   1.000
_cell.length_b   1.000
_cell.length_c   1.000
_cell.angle_alpha   90.00
_cell.angle_beta   90.00
_cell.angle_gamma   90.00
#
_symmetry.space_group_name_H-M   'P 1'
#
loop_
_entity.id
_entity.type
_entity.pdbx_description
1 polymer ?
#
loop_
_entity_poly.entity_id
_entity_poly.type
_entity_poly.pdbx_seq_one_letter_code
_entity_poly.pdbx_strand_id
1 'polypeptide(L)' 'MIKIIAKKDFTRNGEYIFVGDDVKVNSVEELVKLNEKGFIEPLTFKEIVQFKKELENPETDFKIKKEEE' A
#
# COMPACT_ATOMS: atom_id res chain seq x y z
N MET A 1 -7.82 0.00 6.11
CA MET A 1 -6.58 -0.13 5.38
C MET A 1 -6.82 -0.47 3.93
N ILE A 2 -6.06 0.12 3.04
CA ILE A 2 -6.23 -0.11 1.61
C ILE A 2 -5.72 -1.49 1.23
N LYS A 3 -6.48 -2.17 0.41
CA LYS A 3 -6.04 -3.45 -0.11
C LYS A 3 -5.33 -3.26 -1.43
N ILE A 4 -4.19 -3.89 -1.56
CA ILE A 4 -3.40 -3.82 -2.78
C ILE A 4 -3.43 -5.21 -3.40
N ILE A 5 -4.07 -5.30 -4.55
CA ILE A 5 -4.31 -6.58 -5.19
C ILE A 5 -3.48 -6.71 -6.46
N ALA A 6 -2.83 -7.83 -6.62
CA ALA A 6 -2.01 -8.07 -7.79
C ALA A 6 -2.89 -8.17 -9.04
N LYS A 7 -2.49 -7.47 -10.08
CA LYS A 7 -3.20 -7.49 -11.35
C LYS A 7 -2.63 -8.52 -12.29
N LYS A 8 -1.39 -8.94 -12.05
CA LYS A 8 -0.75 -9.98 -12.84
C LYS A 8 0.29 -10.65 -11.97
N ASP A 9 0.77 -11.79 -12.45
CA ASP A 9 1.80 -12.52 -11.73
C ASP A 9 3.13 -11.79 -11.81
N PHE A 10 3.85 -11.76 -10.70
CA PHE A 10 5.19 -11.18 -10.71
C PHE A 10 5.94 -11.62 -9.47
N THR A 11 7.25 -11.41 -9.50
CA THR A 11 8.12 -11.77 -8.40
C THR A 11 8.61 -10.50 -7.71
N ARG A 12 8.70 -10.56 -6.39
CA ARG A 12 9.09 -9.40 -5.62
C ARG A 12 9.79 -9.87 -4.34
N ASN A 13 11.03 -9.42 -4.16
CA ASN A 13 11.81 -9.78 -2.97
C ASN A 13 11.89 -11.29 -2.77
N GLY A 14 12.05 -12.02 -3.86
CA GLY A 14 12.16 -13.46 -3.77
C GLY A 14 10.85 -14.18 -3.58
N GLU A 15 9.76 -13.45 -3.62
CA GLU A 15 8.43 -14.00 -3.39
C GLU A 15 7.64 -13.96 -4.69
N TYR A 16 6.96 -15.06 -5.01
CA TYR A 16 6.15 -15.10 -6.21
C TYR A 16 4.72 -14.70 -5.87
N ILE A 17 4.19 -13.72 -6.59
CA ILE A 17 2.88 -13.18 -6.32
C ILE A 17 1.96 -13.47 -7.50
N PHE A 18 0.82 -14.06 -7.21
CA PHE A 18 -0.14 -14.42 -8.24
C PHE A 18 -1.22 -13.36 -8.38
N VAL A 19 -1.79 -13.29 -9.57
CA VAL A 19 -2.89 -12.37 -9.82
C VAL A 19 -4.00 -12.64 -8.81
N GLY A 20 -4.52 -11.57 -8.21
CA GLY A 20 -5.56 -11.68 -7.20
C GLY A 20 -5.05 -11.75 -5.77
N ASP A 21 -3.75 -11.94 -5.59
CA ASP A 21 -3.18 -12.01 -4.26
C ASP A 21 -3.06 -10.62 -3.63
N ASP A 22 -3.09 -10.60 -2.31
CA ASP A 22 -2.80 -9.38 -1.57
C ASP A 22 -1.30 -9.11 -1.64
N VAL A 23 -0.95 -7.89 -2.00
CA VAL A 23 0.44 -7.49 -2.09
C VAL A 23 0.77 -6.64 -0.88
N LYS A 24 1.78 -7.02 -0.14
CA LYS A 24 2.21 -6.26 1.02
C LYS A 24 3.29 -5.28 0.61
N VAL A 25 2.99 -4.01 0.77
CA VAL A 25 3.89 -2.94 0.37
C VAL A 25 4.24 -2.12 1.60
N ASN A 26 5.51 -1.83 1.76
CA ASN A 26 6.00 -1.12 2.94
C ASN A 26 6.35 0.33 2.70
N SER A 27 6.27 0.80 1.48
CA SER A 27 6.61 2.18 1.19
C SER A 27 5.75 2.71 0.07
N VAL A 28 5.53 4.03 0.10
CA VAL A 28 4.75 4.68 -0.94
C VAL A 28 5.46 4.60 -2.27
N GLU A 29 6.78 4.73 -2.25
CA GLU A 29 7.54 4.68 -3.49
C GLU A 29 7.34 3.37 -4.20
N GLU A 30 7.37 2.29 -3.46
CA GLU A 30 7.17 0.98 -4.03
C GLU A 30 5.76 0.83 -4.57
N LEU A 31 4.79 1.34 -3.83
CA LEU A 31 3.40 1.28 -4.26
C LEU A 31 3.21 2.02 -5.58
N VAL A 32 3.78 3.20 -5.68
CA VAL A 32 3.65 4.00 -6.89
C VAL A 32 4.29 3.29 -8.08
N LYS A 33 5.44 2.69 -7.85
CA LYS A 33 6.12 1.97 -8.92
C LYS A 33 5.29 0.80 -9.41
N LEU A 34 4.74 0.03 -8.49
CA LEU A 34 3.91 -1.11 -8.88
C LEU A 34 2.67 -0.65 -9.61
N ASN A 35 2.10 0.45 -9.15
CA ASN A 35 0.92 1.00 -9.79
C ASN A 35 1.22 1.46 -11.22
N GLU A 36 2.36 2.14 -11.39
CA GLU A 36 2.73 2.64 -12.71
C GLU A 36 3.06 1.52 -13.67
N LYS A 37 3.66 0.46 -13.18
CA LYS A 37 4.03 -0.66 -14.03
C LYS A 37 2.88 -1.60 -14.31
N GLY A 38 1.76 -1.39 -13.65
CA GLY A 38 0.58 -2.21 -13.90
C GLY A 38 0.63 -3.58 -13.26
N PHE A 39 1.44 -3.74 -12.21
CA PHE A 39 1.52 -5.02 -11.50
C PHE A 39 0.38 -5.18 -10.52
N ILE A 40 -0.27 -4.09 -10.12
CA ILE A 40 -1.37 -4.13 -9.18
C ILE A 40 -2.56 -3.42 -9.76
N GLU A 41 -3.71 -3.63 -9.14
CA GLU A 41 -4.93 -2.94 -9.57
C GLU A 41 -4.72 -1.44 -9.44
N PRO A 42 -5.21 -0.67 -10.41
CA PRO A 42 -5.00 0.78 -10.37
C PRO A 42 -5.56 1.40 -9.11
N LEU A 43 -4.80 2.32 -8.55
CA LEU A 43 -5.21 3.03 -7.36
C LEU A 43 -5.44 4.49 -7.70
N THR A 44 -6.42 5.09 -7.03
CA THR A 44 -6.66 6.52 -7.21
C THR A 44 -5.65 7.28 -6.37
N PHE A 45 -5.55 8.58 -6.67
CA PHE A 45 -4.67 9.43 -5.91
C PHE A 45 -5.06 9.43 -4.43
N LYS A 46 -6.35 9.44 -4.15
CA LYS A 46 -6.81 9.42 -2.76
C LYS A 46 -6.36 8.17 -2.04
N GLU A 47 -6.42 7.04 -2.72
CA GLU A 47 -5.99 5.79 -2.11
C GLU A 47 -4.51 5.80 -1.80
N ILE A 48 -3.72 6.36 -2.69
CA ILE A 48 -2.28 6.43 -2.46
C ILE A 48 -1.98 7.35 -1.29
N VAL A 49 -2.67 8.47 -1.20
CA VAL A 49 -2.47 9.39 -0.09
C VAL A 49 -2.87 8.72 1.23
N GLN A 50 -3.95 7.99 1.23
CA GLN A 50 -4.39 7.30 2.43
C GLN A 50 -3.37 6.24 2.84
N PHE A 51 -2.84 5.51 1.88
CA PHE A 51 -1.83 4.50 2.16
C PHE A 51 -0.61 5.16 2.80
N LYS A 52 -0.22 6.31 2.28
CA LYS A 52 0.91 7.02 2.84
C LYS A 52 0.66 7.42 4.29
N LYS A 53 -0.53 7.90 4.58
CA LYS A 53 -0.86 8.28 5.95
C LYS A 53 -0.81 7.08 6.88
N GLU A 54 -1.31 5.95 6.43
CA GLU A 54 -1.32 4.76 7.26
C GLU A 54 0.09 4.27 7.53
N LEU A 55 0.96 4.38 6.55
CA LEU A 55 2.34 3.97 6.75
C LEU A 55 3.08 4.88 7.70
N GLU A 56 2.83 6.17 7.59
CA GLU A 56 3.56 7.15 8.38
C GLU A 56 3.06 7.24 9.79
N ASN A 57 1.76 7.07 9.99
CA ASN A 57 1.15 7.28 11.28
C ASN A 57 0.19 6.18 11.71
N PRO A 58 0.61 4.93 11.64
CA PRO A 58 -0.32 3.85 11.99
C PRO A 58 -0.74 3.89 13.45
N GLU A 59 0.18 4.24 14.33
CA GLU A 59 -0.12 4.29 15.75
C GLU A 59 0.03 5.67 16.31
N THR A 60 0.88 6.46 15.72
CA THR A 60 1.10 7.81 16.19
C THR A 60 -0.17 8.62 16.08
N ASP A 61 -0.90 8.41 15.01
CA ASP A 61 -2.17 9.09 14.83
C ASP A 61 -3.11 8.79 15.98
N PHE A 62 -3.13 7.54 16.37
CA PHE A 62 -3.96 7.12 17.49
C PHE A 62 -3.54 7.81 18.77
N LYS A 63 -2.24 7.90 19.00
CA LYS A 63 -1.75 8.54 20.20
C LYS A 63 -2.05 10.02 20.23
N ILE A 64 -1.94 10.65 19.10
CA ILE A 64 -2.21 12.07 19.01
C ILE A 64 -3.64 12.35 19.43
N LYS A 65 -4.55 11.53 19.00
CA LYS A 65 -5.95 11.70 19.37
C LYS A 65 -6.12 11.61 20.86
N LYS A 66 -5.44 10.70 21.49
CA LYS A 66 -5.55 10.56 22.93
C LYS A 66 -5.02 11.76 23.65
N GLU A 67 -3.94 12.29 23.14
CA GLU A 67 -3.31 13.42 23.80
C GLU A 67 -4.14 14.68 23.73
N GLU A 68 -4.90 14.82 22.69
CA GLU A 68 -5.72 15.99 22.54
C GLU A 68 -6.86 16.01 23.52
N GLU A 69 -7.17 14.92 24.07
CA GLU A 69 -8.23 14.85 25.06
C GLU A 69 -7.70 15.10 26.44
#